data_b665016e8ba675d82cc44702300f8a35
#
_entry.id   b665016e8ba675d82cc44702300f8a35
#
_cell.length_a   1.000
_cell.length_b   1.000
_cell.length_c   1.000
_cell.angle_alpha   90.00
_cell.angle_beta   90.00
_cell.angle_gamma   90.00
#
_symmetry.space_group_name_H-M   'P 1'
#
loop_
_entity.id
_entity.type
_entity.pdbx_description
1 polymer ?
#
loop_
_entity_poly.entity_id
_entity_poly.type
_entity_poly.pdbx_seq_one_letter_code
_entity_poly.pdbx_strand_id
1 'polypeptide(L)'
;MVSRKISSFEVYKNDDATAFLDINPITCGHTLIIPNKHIERLDHINDPHLSNEIMDCLIKVPQIVIHSGICDDYTLLSDNGHFAQQDIKHLHFHVIPRHMNEKFEFKLNTDFTAAEKSNLLSVWKKIVGR
;
A
#
# COMPACT_ATOMS: atom_id res chain seq x y z
N MET A 1 -9.30 9.54 15.00
CA MET A 1 -8.92 8.13 15.09
C MET A 1 -7.54 7.86 14.53
N VAL A 2 -7.32 8.19 13.30
CA VAL A 2 -6.03 8.02 12.64
C VAL A 2 -4.93 8.79 13.39
N SER A 3 -5.22 10.02 13.78
CA SER A 3 -4.27 10.90 14.47
C SER A 3 -3.71 10.33 15.77
N ARG A 4 -4.48 9.50 16.47
CA ARG A 4 -4.04 8.92 17.73
C ARG A 4 -2.93 7.89 17.58
N LYS A 5 -2.89 7.22 16.43
CA LYS A 5 -1.86 6.22 16.13
C LYS A 5 -0.62 6.84 15.53
N ILE A 6 -0.77 7.97 14.88
CA ILE A 6 0.31 8.64 14.16
C ILE A 6 1.35 9.23 15.11
N SER A 7 0.92 9.74 16.27
CA SER A 7 1.74 10.57 17.12
C SER A 7 2.97 9.87 17.73
N SER A 8 2.96 8.51 17.79
CA SER A 8 4.00 7.79 18.51
C SER A 8 5.22 7.45 17.67
N PHE A 9 5.04 7.06 16.41
CA PHE A 9 6.12 6.50 15.59
C PHE A 9 6.08 7.03 14.15
N GLU A 10 6.03 8.34 14.02
CA GLU A 10 6.01 8.97 12.71
C GLU A 10 7.36 8.80 12.01
N VAL A 11 7.33 8.42 10.74
CA VAL A 11 8.51 8.22 9.91
C VAL A 11 8.72 9.38 8.96
N TYR A 12 7.64 9.89 8.39
CA TYR A 12 7.68 10.97 7.40
C TYR A 12 6.30 11.58 7.27
N LYS A 13 6.24 12.85 6.92
CA LYS A 13 4.97 13.47 6.53
C LYS A 13 5.21 14.63 5.60
N ASN A 14 4.19 14.94 4.82
CA ASN A 14 4.12 16.16 4.03
C ASN A 14 2.77 16.84 4.31
N ASP A 15 2.33 17.74 3.44
CA ASP A 15 1.11 18.52 3.70
C ASP A 15 -0.13 17.67 3.80
N ASP A 16 -0.23 16.58 3.02
CA ASP A 16 -1.47 15.82 2.88
C ASP A 16 -1.38 14.36 3.31
N ALA A 17 -0.19 13.86 3.60
CA ALA A 17 0.00 12.45 3.93
C ALA A 17 0.98 12.26 5.07
N THR A 18 0.82 11.17 5.80
CA THR A 18 1.66 10.82 6.94
C THR A 18 2.04 9.36 6.87
N ALA A 19 3.28 9.06 7.24
CA ALA A 19 3.79 7.70 7.35
C ALA A 19 4.22 7.43 8.80
N PHE A 20 3.85 6.25 9.30
CA PHE A 20 4.16 5.85 10.67
C PHE A 20 4.31 4.33 10.76
N LEU A 21 5.05 3.88 11.77
CA LEU A 21 5.24 2.44 11.97
C LEU A 21 3.94 1.75 12.33
N ASP A 22 3.73 0.56 11.77
CA ASP A 22 2.62 -0.29 12.17
C ASP A 22 2.94 -0.89 13.54
N ILE A 23 2.00 -0.77 14.48
CA ILE A 23 2.17 -1.33 15.84
C ILE A 23 2.02 -2.84 15.87
N ASN A 24 1.52 -3.44 14.79
CA ASN A 24 1.43 -4.89 14.61
C ASN A 24 2.19 -5.27 13.34
N PRO A 25 3.53 -5.12 13.33
CA PRO A 25 4.29 -5.26 12.10
C PRO A 25 4.33 -6.70 11.60
N ILE A 26 4.22 -6.86 10.28
CA ILE A 26 4.45 -8.16 9.64
C ILE A 26 5.95 -8.47 9.66
N THR A 27 6.77 -7.45 9.40
CA THR A 27 8.22 -7.53 9.50
C THR A 27 8.74 -6.28 10.20
N CYS A 28 9.98 -6.34 10.66
CA CYS A 28 10.62 -5.19 11.31
C CYS A 28 10.64 -3.99 10.36
N GLY A 29 10.11 -2.86 10.81
CA GLY A 29 10.08 -1.65 10.01
C GLY A 29 8.85 -1.49 9.13
N HIS A 30 7.87 -2.36 9.26
CA HIS A 30 6.59 -2.26 8.54
C HIS A 30 5.99 -0.88 8.77
N THR A 31 5.83 -0.11 7.73
CA THR A 31 5.37 1.28 7.78
C THR A 31 4.07 1.43 7.02
N LEU A 32 3.17 2.25 7.56
CA LEU A 32 1.91 2.60 6.92
C LEU A 32 1.99 4.02 6.39
N ILE A 33 1.40 4.26 5.22
CA ILE A 33 1.27 5.59 4.62
C ILE A 33 -0.22 5.85 4.43
N ILE A 34 -0.69 6.99 4.95
CA ILE A 34 -2.10 7.37 4.85
C ILE A 34 -2.24 8.82 4.42
N PRO A 35 -3.32 9.17 3.68
CA PRO A 35 -3.69 10.57 3.54
C PRO A 35 -4.24 11.08 4.87
N ASN A 36 -3.99 12.37 5.18
CA ASN A 36 -4.55 12.98 6.38
C ASN A 36 -6.05 13.20 6.25
N LYS A 37 -6.51 13.51 5.04
CA LYS A 37 -7.91 13.63 4.72
C LYS A 37 -8.55 12.24 4.65
N HIS A 38 -9.80 12.11 5.09
CA HIS A 38 -10.50 10.84 4.99
C HIS A 38 -10.80 10.50 3.54
N ILE A 39 -10.14 9.49 3.03
CA ILE A 39 -10.35 8.89 1.71
C ILE A 39 -10.43 7.38 1.95
N GLU A 40 -11.48 6.74 1.49
CA GLU A 40 -11.65 5.31 1.74
C GLU A 40 -10.79 4.44 0.83
N ARG A 41 -10.69 4.80 -0.45
CA ARG A 41 -10.06 3.98 -1.49
C ARG A 41 -9.23 4.84 -2.42
N LEU A 42 -8.21 4.22 -3.01
CA LEU A 42 -7.33 4.90 -3.95
C LEU A 42 -8.09 5.48 -5.15
N ASP A 43 -9.07 4.73 -5.66
CA ASP A 43 -9.84 5.15 -6.82
C ASP A 43 -10.85 6.28 -6.51
N HIS A 44 -10.98 6.69 -5.25
CA HIS A 44 -11.79 7.85 -4.87
C HIS A 44 -11.01 9.16 -4.94
N ILE A 45 -9.70 9.12 -5.19
CA ILE A 45 -8.89 10.33 -5.27
C ILE A 45 -9.20 11.05 -6.58
N ASN A 46 -9.51 12.36 -6.48
CA ASN A 46 -9.74 13.20 -7.63
C ASN A 46 -9.04 14.55 -7.55
N ASP A 47 -8.14 14.69 -6.59
CA ASP A 47 -7.39 15.92 -6.33
C ASP A 47 -5.93 15.70 -6.71
N PRO A 48 -5.40 16.39 -7.75
CA PRO A 48 -4.00 16.21 -8.18
C PRO A 48 -2.97 16.56 -7.11
N HIS A 49 -3.26 17.54 -6.25
CA HIS A 49 -2.34 17.89 -5.18
C HIS A 49 -2.22 16.73 -4.18
N LEU A 50 -3.35 16.14 -3.79
CA LEU A 50 -3.36 15.00 -2.89
C LEU A 50 -2.61 13.81 -3.49
N SER A 51 -2.85 13.52 -4.78
CA SER A 51 -2.17 12.40 -5.43
C SER A 51 -0.67 12.61 -5.51
N ASN A 52 -0.21 13.85 -5.75
CA ASN A 52 1.20 14.18 -5.76
C ASN A 52 1.84 13.98 -4.37
N GLU A 53 1.13 14.38 -3.32
CA GLU A 53 1.62 14.24 -1.94
C GLU A 53 1.69 12.76 -1.51
N ILE A 54 0.72 11.98 -1.92
CA ILE A 54 0.75 10.52 -1.68
C ILE A 54 1.93 9.90 -2.41
N MET A 55 2.12 10.23 -3.69
CA MET A 55 3.25 9.70 -4.46
C MET A 55 4.59 10.09 -3.85
N ASP A 56 4.70 11.31 -3.33
CA ASP A 56 5.90 11.75 -2.62
C ASP A 56 6.21 10.81 -1.45
N CYS A 57 5.21 10.47 -0.65
CA CYS A 57 5.37 9.53 0.45
C CYS A 57 5.77 8.13 -0.03
N LEU A 58 5.11 7.66 -1.10
CA LEU A 58 5.37 6.33 -1.65
C LEU A 58 6.80 6.18 -2.16
N ILE A 59 7.43 7.27 -2.55
CA ILE A 59 8.82 7.28 -3.00
C ILE A 59 9.79 7.47 -1.82
N LYS A 60 9.51 8.45 -0.96
CA LYS A 60 10.44 8.83 0.10
C LYS A 60 10.47 7.87 1.28
N VAL A 61 9.33 7.31 1.64
CA VAL A 61 9.28 6.42 2.81
C VAL A 61 10.13 5.15 2.59
N PRO A 62 10.03 4.46 1.44
CA PRO A 62 10.95 3.34 1.20
C PRO A 62 12.42 3.76 1.22
N GLN A 63 12.75 4.92 0.67
CA GLN A 63 14.12 5.45 0.71
C GLN A 63 14.61 5.62 2.14
N ILE A 64 13.78 6.18 3.01
CA ILE A 64 14.11 6.37 4.42
C ILE A 64 14.36 5.03 5.10
N VAL A 65 13.49 4.05 4.88
CA VAL A 65 13.59 2.74 5.51
C VAL A 65 14.85 2.02 5.03
N ILE A 66 15.15 2.07 3.73
CA ILE A 66 16.37 1.47 3.16
C ILE A 66 17.62 2.16 3.73
N HIS A 67 17.65 3.49 3.77
CA HIS A 67 18.79 4.22 4.29
C HIS A 67 19.04 3.98 5.77
N SER A 68 18.02 3.60 6.52
CA SER A 68 18.17 3.26 7.93
C SER A 68 18.92 1.95 8.16
N GLY A 69 19.09 1.14 7.12
CA GLY A 69 19.74 -0.16 7.23
C GLY A 69 18.81 -1.31 7.61
N ILE A 70 17.51 -1.04 7.75
CA ILE A 70 16.54 -2.07 8.13
C ILE A 70 16.36 -3.10 7.03
N CYS A 71 16.34 -2.66 5.77
CA CYS A 71 16.16 -3.58 4.64
C CYS A 71 16.77 -3.01 3.37
N ASP A 72 16.97 -3.88 2.37
CA ASP A 72 17.31 -3.47 1.02
C ASP A 72 16.12 -3.58 0.08
N ASP A 73 15.18 -4.45 0.41
CA ASP A 73 14.02 -4.76 -0.42
C ASP A 73 12.73 -4.57 0.38
N TYR A 74 11.66 -4.28 -0.32
CA TYR A 74 10.36 -4.09 0.32
C TYR A 74 9.22 -4.45 -0.62
N THR A 75 8.07 -4.74 -0.02
CA THR A 75 6.81 -4.89 -0.75
C THR A 75 5.94 -3.67 -0.46
N LEU A 76 5.36 -3.10 -1.49
CA LEU A 76 4.39 -2.03 -1.36
C LEU A 76 3.02 -2.56 -1.77
N LEU A 77 2.02 -2.41 -0.89
CA LEU A 77 0.67 -2.85 -1.23
C LEU A 77 -0.40 -1.98 -0.59
N SER A 78 -1.59 -2.02 -1.16
CA SER A 78 -2.79 -1.38 -0.63
C SER A 78 -3.99 -2.22 -0.99
N ASP A 79 -4.82 -2.56 0.00
CA ASP A 79 -6.06 -3.29 -0.20
C ASP A 79 -7.21 -2.29 -0.29
N ASN A 80 -7.99 -2.35 -1.36
CA ASN A 80 -9.07 -1.41 -1.63
C ASN A 80 -10.38 -2.16 -1.78
N GLY A 81 -11.25 -2.02 -0.79
CA GLY A 81 -12.57 -2.61 -0.79
C GLY A 81 -12.66 -3.90 0.03
N HIS A 82 -13.90 -4.28 0.32
CA HIS A 82 -14.19 -5.41 1.18
C HIS A 82 -13.64 -6.73 0.63
N PHE A 83 -13.81 -6.99 -0.65
CA PHE A 83 -13.35 -8.25 -1.25
C PHE A 83 -11.82 -8.34 -1.35
N ALA A 84 -11.12 -7.19 -1.23
CA ALA A 84 -9.67 -7.15 -1.16
C ALA A 84 -9.17 -7.16 0.29
N GLN A 85 -10.06 -7.38 1.26
CA GLN A 85 -9.74 -7.47 2.69
C GLN A 85 -9.27 -6.15 3.30
N GLN A 86 -9.83 -5.04 2.82
CA GLN A 86 -9.60 -3.75 3.45
C GLN A 86 -10.37 -3.70 4.77
N ASP A 87 -9.67 -3.84 5.88
CA ASP A 87 -10.29 -3.85 7.21
C ASP A 87 -10.68 -2.45 7.69
N ILE A 88 -9.81 -1.48 7.43
CA ILE A 88 -10.01 -0.09 7.85
C ILE A 88 -10.47 0.71 6.64
N LYS A 89 -11.61 1.40 6.76
CA LYS A 89 -12.20 2.19 5.66
C LYS A 89 -11.52 3.55 5.54
N HIS A 90 -10.21 3.53 5.44
CA HIS A 90 -9.37 4.69 5.23
C HIS A 90 -8.19 4.20 4.39
N LEU A 91 -7.95 4.85 3.27
CA LEU A 91 -6.87 4.47 2.35
C LEU A 91 -5.55 4.36 3.10
N HIS A 92 -4.84 3.26 2.93
CA HIS A 92 -3.50 3.11 3.50
C HIS A 92 -2.66 2.21 2.60
N PHE A 93 -1.37 2.50 2.61
CA PHE A 93 -0.38 1.72 1.88
C PHE A 93 0.56 1.10 2.90
N HIS A 94 0.95 -0.13 2.65
CA HIS A 94 1.92 -0.85 3.47
C HIS A 94 3.27 -0.83 2.78
N VAL A 95 4.29 -0.39 3.49
CA VAL A 95 5.69 -0.60 3.09
C VAL A 95 6.21 -1.69 3.99
N ILE A 96 6.41 -2.87 3.44
CA ILE A 96 6.78 -4.06 4.21
C ILE A 96 8.21 -4.43 3.86
N PRO A 97 9.18 -4.18 4.77
CA PRO A 97 10.55 -4.62 4.54
C PRO A 97 10.63 -6.12 4.36
N ARG A 98 11.45 -6.55 3.39
CA ARG A 98 11.63 -7.97 3.09
C ARG A 98 13.07 -8.36 3.35
N HIS A 99 13.26 -9.53 3.94
CA HIS A 99 14.57 -10.01 4.34
C HIS A 99 14.80 -11.43 3.86
N MET A 100 16.06 -11.78 3.65
CA MET A 100 16.43 -13.16 3.36
C MET A 100 16.04 -14.04 4.56
N ASN A 101 15.49 -15.22 4.28
CA ASN A 101 15.09 -16.20 5.29
C ASN A 101 13.92 -15.77 6.18
N GLU A 102 13.18 -14.77 5.77
CA GLU A 102 11.95 -14.40 6.50
C GLU A 102 10.88 -15.47 6.32
N LYS A 103 9.96 -15.55 7.30
CA LYS A 103 8.88 -16.54 7.26
C LYS A 103 7.63 -16.04 6.56
N PHE A 104 7.52 -14.73 6.38
CA PHE A 104 6.36 -14.13 5.71
C PHE A 104 6.50 -14.25 4.19
N GLU A 105 5.42 -14.66 3.52
CA GLU A 105 5.37 -14.66 2.07
C GLU A 105 3.95 -14.40 1.60
N PHE A 106 3.82 -13.84 0.40
CA PHE A 106 2.53 -13.70 -0.26
C PHE A 106 2.24 -14.95 -1.06
N LYS A 107 1.04 -15.51 -0.88
CA LYS A 107 0.59 -16.62 -1.70
C LYS A 107 -0.22 -16.06 -2.85
N LEU A 108 0.31 -16.20 -4.04
CA LEU A 108 -0.37 -15.82 -5.27
C LEU A 108 -1.06 -17.05 -5.85
N ASN A 109 -2.33 -16.88 -6.22
CA ASN A 109 -3.03 -17.93 -6.93
C ASN A 109 -2.63 -17.88 -8.40
N THR A 110 -1.84 -18.85 -8.82
CA THR A 110 -1.37 -18.95 -10.21
C THR A 110 -2.06 -20.06 -10.98
N ASP A 111 -3.06 -20.70 -10.37
CA ASP A 111 -3.76 -21.87 -10.94
C ASP A 111 -4.93 -21.44 -11.83
N PHE A 112 -4.66 -20.58 -12.81
CA PHE A 112 -5.67 -20.18 -13.79
C PHE A 112 -5.81 -21.27 -14.84
N THR A 113 -7.06 -21.60 -15.18
CA THR A 113 -7.34 -22.58 -16.21
C THR A 113 -7.01 -22.02 -17.60
N ALA A 114 -6.83 -22.92 -18.58
CA ALA A 114 -6.60 -22.51 -19.96
C ALA A 114 -7.79 -21.68 -20.48
N ALA A 115 -9.02 -22.04 -20.08
CA ALA A 115 -10.22 -21.30 -20.47
C ALA A 115 -10.20 -19.86 -19.93
N GLU A 116 -9.79 -19.67 -18.67
CA GLU A 116 -9.68 -18.35 -18.07
C GLU A 116 -8.64 -17.51 -18.80
N LYS A 117 -7.48 -18.11 -19.12
CA LYS A 117 -6.42 -17.41 -19.87
C LYS A 117 -6.84 -17.06 -21.28
N SER A 118 -7.64 -17.92 -21.94
CA SER A 118 -8.10 -17.69 -23.31
C SER A 118 -9.17 -16.59 -23.41
N ASN A 119 -9.76 -16.19 -22.28
CA ASN A 119 -10.75 -15.11 -22.22
C ASN A 119 -10.13 -13.70 -22.15
N LEU A 120 -8.83 -13.56 -22.30
CA LEU A 120 -8.14 -12.28 -22.15
C LEU A 120 -8.68 -11.18 -23.06
N LEU A 121 -8.96 -11.52 -24.31
CA LEU A 121 -9.50 -10.53 -25.25
C LEU A 121 -10.85 -9.99 -24.80
N SER A 122 -11.74 -10.88 -24.36
CA SER A 122 -13.06 -10.49 -23.87
C SER A 122 -12.95 -9.60 -22.61
N VAL A 123 -12.10 -10.00 -21.68
CA VAL A 123 -11.85 -9.24 -20.45
C VAL A 123 -11.27 -7.87 -20.80
N TRP A 124 -10.30 -7.83 -21.70
CA TRP A 124 -9.68 -6.58 -22.11
C TRP A 124 -10.70 -5.60 -22.69
N LYS A 125 -11.56 -6.07 -23.57
CA LYS A 125 -12.61 -5.24 -24.17
C LYS A 125 -13.55 -4.69 -23.11
N LYS A 126 -13.90 -5.50 -22.12
CA LYS A 126 -14.78 -5.07 -21.04
C LYS A 126 -14.13 -3.98 -20.19
N ILE A 127 -12.85 -4.12 -19.88
CA ILE A 127 -12.12 -3.15 -19.06
C ILE A 127 -12.03 -1.80 -19.77
N VAL A 128 -11.66 -1.79 -21.06
CA VAL A 128 -11.50 -0.54 -21.80
C VAL A 128 -12.81 0.02 -22.32
N GLY A 129 -13.94 -0.66 -22.12
CA GLY A 129 -15.25 -0.16 -22.47
C GLY A 129 -15.57 -0.19 -23.96
N ARG A 130 -15.01 -1.15 -24.70
CA ARG A 130 -15.17 -1.22 -26.15
C ARG A 130 -15.55 -2.61 -26.64
#